data_d022dda907e072a6a1171afb0a36b572
#
_entry.id   d022dda907e072a6a1171afb0a36b572
#
_cell.length_a   1.000
_cell.length_b   1.000
_cell.length_c   1.000
_cell.angle_alpha   90.00
_cell.angle_beta   90.00
_cell.angle_gamma   90.00
#
_symmetry.space_group_name_H-M   'P 1'
#
loop_
_entity.id
_entity.type
_entity.pdbx_description
1 polymer ?
#
loop_
_entity_poly.entity_id
_entity_poly.type
_entity_poly.pdbx_seq_one_letter_code
_entity_poly.pdbx_strand_id
1 'polypeptide(L)'
;MFQKMWPGYFAEENHIGYVTNGVHLPTWTDRNWQRLYSEVFGENYIDNQSDPAVWEKIKDVKDEVIWGIRKKLKHNLIEFLKVKIAEDMQNRSESPRLILDTIENLNENALIIGFARRFATYKRAHLLFTNIERLSKIVNDVNRPVIFPFAGKAHPNDKAGQDLIKNIIEVARRKDFVGKVLFVNNYDMEIGKLLTSSVDVWMNTPTRPLEASGTSGEKAVMNGTLNFSVLDGWWAEGYRPNAGWAIKEER
;
A
#
# COMPACT_ATOMS: atom_id res chain seq x y z
N MET A 1 27.02 -0.88 -8.12
CA MET A 1 27.30 0.52 -7.70
C MET A 1 28.63 0.63 -6.97
N PHE A 2 28.90 -0.19 -5.97
CA PHE A 2 30.09 -0.09 -5.12
C PHE A 2 31.33 -0.86 -5.60
N GLN A 3 31.22 -1.66 -6.66
CA GLN A 3 32.34 -2.47 -7.19
C GLN A 3 33.57 -1.63 -7.55
N LYS A 4 33.38 -0.37 -7.94
CA LYS A 4 34.47 0.57 -8.23
C LYS A 4 35.32 0.94 -7.00
N MET A 5 34.80 0.71 -5.79
CA MET A 5 35.53 0.97 -4.54
C MET A 5 36.51 -0.15 -4.18
N TRP A 6 36.34 -1.33 -4.77
CA TRP A 6 37.19 -2.49 -4.60
C TRP A 6 37.61 -3.06 -5.96
N PRO A 7 38.47 -2.35 -6.70
CA PRO A 7 38.94 -2.83 -8.00
C PRO A 7 39.72 -4.15 -7.82
N GLY A 8 39.37 -5.14 -8.62
CA GLY A 8 39.99 -6.47 -8.57
C GLY A 8 39.27 -7.51 -7.71
N TYR A 9 38.21 -7.13 -6.98
CA TYR A 9 37.38 -8.09 -6.24
C TYR A 9 36.17 -8.52 -7.08
N PHE A 10 35.80 -9.80 -6.97
CA PHE A 10 34.52 -10.28 -7.51
C PHE A 10 33.35 -9.76 -6.64
N ALA A 11 32.14 -9.81 -7.19
CA ALA A 11 30.95 -9.29 -6.49
C ALA A 11 30.71 -10.00 -5.14
N GLU A 12 31.02 -11.28 -5.05
CA GLU A 12 30.88 -12.13 -3.87
C GLU A 12 31.93 -11.81 -2.79
N GLU A 13 33.05 -11.20 -3.19
CA GLU A 13 34.16 -10.84 -2.28
C GLU A 13 34.00 -9.42 -1.71
N ASN A 14 32.96 -8.70 -2.13
CA ASN A 14 32.73 -7.33 -1.64
C ASN A 14 32.45 -7.34 -0.13
N HIS A 15 33.17 -6.49 0.60
CA HIS A 15 33.05 -6.32 2.07
C HIS A 15 31.84 -5.44 2.46
N ILE A 16 30.87 -5.25 1.58
CA ILE A 16 29.67 -4.44 1.85
C ILE A 16 28.60 -5.35 2.43
N GLY A 17 28.30 -5.15 3.70
CA GLY A 17 27.10 -5.67 4.32
C GLY A 17 25.90 -4.78 4.04
N TYR A 18 24.75 -5.20 4.55
CA TYR A 18 23.52 -4.40 4.51
C TYR A 18 22.80 -4.49 5.86
N VAL A 19 22.00 -3.47 6.13
CA VAL A 19 21.07 -3.45 7.25
C VAL A 19 19.70 -3.15 6.67
N THR A 20 18.73 -4.01 6.93
CA THR A 20 17.34 -3.80 6.51
C THR A 20 16.74 -2.65 7.32
N ASN A 21 16.01 -1.74 6.67
CA ASN A 21 15.32 -0.67 7.35
C ASN A 21 14.18 -1.23 8.21
N GLY A 22 14.01 -0.61 9.37
CA GLY A 22 12.84 -0.83 10.20
C GLY A 22 11.89 0.37 10.16
N VAL A 23 10.74 0.23 10.81
CA VAL A 23 9.76 1.29 11.00
C VAL A 23 9.40 1.42 12.47
N HIS A 24 9.09 2.63 12.91
CA HIS A 24 8.73 2.89 14.29
C HIS A 24 7.29 2.42 14.56
N LEU A 25 7.15 1.31 15.28
CA LEU A 25 5.87 0.63 15.55
C LEU A 25 4.80 1.58 16.11
N PRO A 26 5.05 2.37 17.19
CA PRO A 26 4.02 3.25 17.75
C PRO A 26 3.55 4.36 16.80
N THR A 27 4.39 4.82 15.87
CA THR A 27 4.02 5.87 14.92
C THR A 27 3.10 5.34 13.82
N TRP A 28 3.35 4.10 13.34
CA TRP A 28 2.71 3.58 12.14
C TRP A 28 1.57 2.61 12.41
N THR A 29 1.45 2.13 13.63
CA THR A 29 0.33 1.27 14.04
C THR A 29 -0.86 2.14 14.45
N ASP A 30 -2.05 1.85 13.94
CA ASP A 30 -3.28 2.53 14.34
C ASP A 30 -3.59 2.28 15.83
N ARG A 31 -4.24 3.26 16.48
CA ARG A 31 -4.57 3.21 17.90
C ARG A 31 -5.45 2.03 18.31
N ASN A 32 -6.32 1.55 17.41
CA ASN A 32 -7.14 0.37 17.70
C ASN A 32 -6.28 -0.88 17.80
N TRP A 33 -5.28 -1.02 16.92
CA TRP A 33 -4.29 -2.09 17.00
C TRP A 33 -3.38 -1.95 18.20
N GLN A 34 -2.88 -0.74 18.49
CA GLN A 34 -2.03 -0.51 19.68
C GLN A 34 -2.75 -0.93 20.96
N ARG A 35 -4.05 -0.60 21.10
CA ARG A 35 -4.85 -1.01 22.24
C ARG A 35 -4.95 -2.55 22.32
N LEU A 36 -5.28 -3.21 21.23
CA LEU A 36 -5.32 -4.68 21.20
C LEU A 36 -3.96 -5.28 21.55
N TYR A 37 -2.87 -4.72 21.04
CA TYR A 37 -1.52 -5.20 21.33
C TYR A 37 -1.15 -5.04 22.81
N SER A 38 -1.49 -3.91 23.43
CA SER A 38 -1.29 -3.74 24.88
C SER A 38 -2.12 -4.73 25.70
N GLU A 39 -3.36 -4.99 25.31
CA GLU A 39 -4.24 -5.95 25.99
C GLU A 39 -3.73 -7.39 25.86
N VAL A 40 -3.23 -7.80 24.69
CA VAL A 40 -2.83 -9.18 24.40
C VAL A 40 -1.39 -9.47 24.81
N PHE A 41 -0.49 -8.55 24.54
CA PHE A 41 0.96 -8.75 24.76
C PHE A 41 1.46 -8.14 26.07
N GLY A 42 0.68 -7.24 26.69
CA GLY A 42 1.04 -6.47 27.88
C GLY A 42 1.61 -5.10 27.54
N GLU A 43 1.60 -4.20 28.51
CA GLU A 43 2.01 -2.78 28.34
C GLU A 43 3.44 -2.62 27.81
N ASN A 44 4.34 -3.54 28.12
CA ASN A 44 5.75 -3.49 27.73
C ASN A 44 6.06 -4.21 26.41
N TYR A 45 5.05 -4.50 25.58
CA TYR A 45 5.27 -5.22 24.31
C TYR A 45 6.21 -4.46 23.35
N ILE A 46 6.24 -3.14 23.43
CA ILE A 46 7.12 -2.31 22.59
C ILE A 46 8.59 -2.58 22.88
N ASP A 47 8.97 -2.77 24.14
CA ASP A 47 10.35 -3.07 24.54
C ASP A 47 10.78 -4.47 24.09
N ASN A 48 9.82 -5.38 23.93
CA ASN A 48 10.04 -6.77 23.55
C ASN A 48 9.58 -7.08 22.11
N GLN A 49 9.38 -6.08 21.27
CA GLN A 49 8.85 -6.24 19.91
C GLN A 49 9.72 -7.11 18.98
N SER A 50 10.99 -7.31 19.31
CA SER A 50 11.90 -8.20 18.56
C SER A 50 11.77 -9.67 18.93
N ASP A 51 11.06 -10.01 20.03
CA ASP A 51 10.85 -11.38 20.45
C ASP A 51 9.62 -11.98 19.74
N PRO A 52 9.80 -12.99 18.86
CA PRO A 52 8.68 -13.63 18.17
C PRO A 52 7.64 -14.24 19.12
N ALA A 53 8.05 -14.68 20.31
CA ALA A 53 7.15 -15.31 21.29
C ALA A 53 6.08 -14.33 21.82
N VAL A 54 6.38 -13.03 21.83
CA VAL A 54 5.39 -12.00 22.19
C VAL A 54 4.24 -12.00 21.20
N TRP A 55 4.56 -12.06 19.90
CA TRP A 55 3.58 -11.99 18.81
C TRP A 55 2.76 -13.26 18.61
N GLU A 56 3.26 -14.43 19.07
CA GLU A 56 2.51 -15.70 18.99
C GLU A 56 1.15 -15.64 19.69
N LYS A 57 1.01 -14.83 20.74
CA LYS A 57 -0.24 -14.64 21.48
C LYS A 57 -1.38 -14.06 20.63
N ILE A 58 -1.08 -13.45 19.47
CA ILE A 58 -2.13 -12.95 18.58
C ILE A 58 -3.03 -14.08 18.06
N LYS A 59 -2.55 -15.30 18.04
CA LYS A 59 -3.31 -16.47 17.60
C LYS A 59 -4.47 -16.82 18.52
N ASP A 60 -4.43 -16.35 19.77
CA ASP A 60 -5.49 -16.57 20.77
C ASP A 60 -6.61 -15.52 20.67
N VAL A 61 -6.41 -14.47 19.86
CA VAL A 61 -7.41 -13.42 19.63
C VAL A 61 -8.49 -13.93 18.70
N LYS A 62 -9.74 -13.74 19.08
CA LYS A 62 -10.89 -14.14 18.25
C LYS A 62 -10.92 -13.35 16.94
N ASP A 63 -11.25 -14.03 15.86
CA ASP A 63 -11.31 -13.46 14.51
C ASP A 63 -12.25 -12.24 14.44
N GLU A 64 -13.36 -12.26 15.21
CA GLU A 64 -14.33 -11.16 15.23
C GLU A 64 -13.72 -9.85 15.76
N VAL A 65 -12.78 -9.92 16.70
CA VAL A 65 -12.07 -8.76 17.25
C VAL A 65 -11.17 -8.15 16.18
N ILE A 66 -10.36 -8.99 15.53
CA ILE A 66 -9.46 -8.60 14.43
C ILE A 66 -10.28 -7.99 13.29
N TRP A 67 -11.34 -8.68 12.88
CA TRP A 67 -12.21 -8.23 11.80
C TRP A 67 -12.97 -6.94 12.15
N GLY A 68 -13.36 -6.77 13.42
CA GLY A 68 -13.98 -5.54 13.90
C GLY A 68 -13.07 -4.32 13.75
N ILE A 69 -11.79 -4.45 14.10
CA ILE A 69 -10.79 -3.39 13.88
C ILE A 69 -10.65 -3.09 12.39
N ARG A 70 -10.47 -4.12 11.55
CA ARG A 70 -10.32 -3.96 10.10
C ARG A 70 -11.51 -3.23 9.47
N LYS A 71 -12.75 -3.62 9.82
CA LYS A 71 -13.96 -2.94 9.34
C LYS A 71 -14.00 -1.47 9.73
N LYS A 72 -13.68 -1.16 10.99
CA LYS A 72 -13.66 0.22 11.49
C LYS A 72 -12.63 1.08 10.73
N LEU A 73 -11.43 0.56 10.50
CA LEU A 73 -10.40 1.27 9.77
C LEU A 73 -10.79 1.50 8.30
N LYS A 74 -11.36 0.49 7.68
CA LYS A 74 -11.87 0.59 6.30
C LYS A 74 -13.00 1.63 6.19
N HIS A 75 -13.96 1.63 7.12
CA HIS A 75 -15.02 2.63 7.17
C HIS A 75 -14.44 4.05 7.24
N ASN A 76 -13.51 4.29 8.15
CA ASN A 76 -12.84 5.59 8.30
C ASN A 76 -12.12 6.01 7.00
N LEU A 77 -11.47 5.06 6.32
CA LEU A 77 -10.83 5.33 5.03
C LEU A 77 -11.85 5.73 3.95
N ILE A 78 -12.96 5.02 3.83
CA ILE A 78 -14.00 5.33 2.85
C ILE A 78 -14.59 6.71 3.09
N GLU A 79 -14.90 7.07 4.34
CA GLU A 79 -15.41 8.40 4.68
C GLU A 79 -14.38 9.50 4.36
N PHE A 80 -13.11 9.28 4.68
CA PHE A 80 -12.04 10.18 4.28
C PHE A 80 -11.94 10.31 2.75
N LEU A 81 -11.98 9.20 2.01
CA LEU A 81 -11.88 9.21 0.56
C LEU A 81 -13.05 9.95 -0.10
N LYS A 82 -14.28 9.83 0.41
CA LYS A 82 -15.43 10.59 -0.10
C LYS A 82 -15.18 12.09 -0.08
N VAL A 83 -14.71 12.61 1.04
CA VAL A 83 -14.41 14.04 1.20
C VAL A 83 -13.19 14.44 0.35
N LYS A 84 -12.09 13.71 0.53
CA LYS A 84 -10.81 14.05 -0.10
C LYS A 84 -10.85 13.99 -1.63
N ILE A 85 -11.49 12.95 -2.19
CA ILE A 85 -11.62 12.80 -3.64
C ILE A 85 -12.55 13.87 -4.22
N ALA A 86 -13.64 14.25 -3.52
CA ALA A 86 -14.48 15.36 -3.93
C ALA A 86 -13.69 16.66 -4.04
N GLU A 87 -12.94 17.03 -3.00
CA GLU A 87 -12.08 18.21 -3.00
C GLU A 87 -11.02 18.17 -4.11
N ASP A 88 -10.34 17.03 -4.26
CA ASP A 88 -9.31 16.86 -5.27
C ASP A 88 -9.85 16.99 -6.70
N MET A 89 -11.05 16.45 -6.95
CA MET A 89 -11.73 16.54 -8.25
C MET A 89 -12.26 17.95 -8.51
N GLN A 90 -12.79 18.65 -7.50
CA GLN A 90 -13.17 20.07 -7.60
C GLN A 90 -11.96 20.94 -7.95
N ASN A 91 -10.83 20.74 -7.29
CA ASN A 91 -9.59 21.46 -7.57
C ASN A 91 -9.04 21.21 -8.99
N ARG A 92 -9.41 20.09 -9.60
CA ARG A 92 -9.11 19.78 -11.02
C ARG A 92 -10.19 20.26 -11.98
N SER A 93 -11.22 20.98 -11.50
CA SER A 93 -12.36 21.45 -12.30
C SER A 93 -13.13 20.32 -12.99
N GLU A 94 -13.25 19.16 -12.34
CA GLU A 94 -14.07 18.05 -12.83
C GLU A 94 -15.55 18.41 -12.75
N SER A 95 -16.37 17.79 -13.62
CA SER A 95 -17.80 18.05 -13.61
C SER A 95 -18.47 17.56 -12.31
N PRO A 96 -19.49 18.29 -11.79
CA PRO A 96 -20.21 17.85 -10.58
C PRO A 96 -20.80 16.45 -10.70
N ARG A 97 -21.25 16.07 -11.90
CA ARG A 97 -21.78 14.72 -12.17
C ARG A 97 -20.72 13.65 -11.97
N LEU A 98 -19.52 13.85 -12.50
CA LEU A 98 -18.43 12.89 -12.34
C LEU A 98 -17.99 12.77 -10.88
N ILE A 99 -18.00 13.87 -10.12
CA ILE A 99 -17.70 13.86 -8.69
C ILE A 99 -18.72 13.01 -7.94
N LEU A 100 -20.01 13.25 -8.17
CA LEU A 100 -21.08 12.47 -7.52
C LEU A 100 -20.99 10.99 -7.88
N ASP A 101 -20.89 10.66 -9.16
CA ASP A 101 -20.76 9.28 -9.62
C ASP A 101 -19.53 8.58 -8.99
N THR A 102 -18.44 9.30 -8.80
CA THR A 102 -17.23 8.77 -8.14
C THR A 102 -17.50 8.45 -6.67
N ILE A 103 -18.11 9.36 -5.93
CA ILE A 103 -18.34 9.22 -4.47
C ILE A 103 -19.38 8.12 -4.21
N GLU A 104 -20.46 8.06 -4.99
CA GLU A 104 -21.53 7.06 -4.84
C GLU A 104 -21.03 5.64 -5.07
N ASN A 105 -19.96 5.46 -5.87
CA ASN A 105 -19.32 4.16 -6.09
C ASN A 105 -18.35 3.73 -4.97
N LEU A 106 -18.04 4.61 -3.98
CA LEU A 106 -17.19 4.24 -2.85
C LEU A 106 -17.98 3.36 -1.87
N ASN A 107 -17.63 2.09 -1.85
CA ASN A 107 -18.34 1.05 -1.11
C ASN A 107 -17.41 0.41 -0.07
N GLU A 108 -17.79 0.45 1.21
CA GLU A 108 -17.02 -0.18 2.31
C GLU A 108 -16.98 -1.71 2.25
N ASN A 109 -17.86 -2.35 1.47
CA ASN A 109 -17.79 -3.78 1.21
C ASN A 109 -16.81 -4.15 0.08
N ALA A 110 -16.28 -3.17 -0.65
CA ALA A 110 -15.28 -3.42 -1.67
C ALA A 110 -13.96 -3.89 -1.08
N LEU A 111 -13.23 -4.73 -1.81
CA LEU A 111 -11.83 -5.01 -1.54
C LEU A 111 -11.00 -3.76 -1.92
N ILE A 112 -10.29 -3.19 -0.96
CA ILE A 112 -9.47 -1.99 -1.19
C ILE A 112 -8.01 -2.39 -1.32
N ILE A 113 -7.43 -2.16 -2.51
CA ILE A 113 -6.03 -2.46 -2.81
C ILE A 113 -5.27 -1.15 -2.97
N GLY A 114 -4.48 -0.79 -1.97
CA GLY A 114 -3.76 0.49 -1.92
C GLY A 114 -2.41 0.46 -2.60
N PHE A 115 -2.08 1.56 -3.29
CA PHE A 115 -0.75 1.82 -3.83
C PHE A 115 -0.36 3.27 -3.51
N ALA A 116 0.56 3.46 -2.58
CA ALA A 116 1.00 4.81 -2.22
C ALA A 116 2.52 4.88 -2.05
N ARG A 117 3.16 5.63 -2.94
CA ARG A 117 4.61 5.77 -2.97
C ARG A 117 5.06 6.87 -3.92
N ARG A 118 6.36 7.22 -3.87
CA ARG A 118 6.94 8.10 -4.87
C ARG A 118 6.76 7.50 -6.27
N PHE A 119 6.22 8.28 -7.20
CA PHE A 119 6.10 7.88 -8.59
C PHE A 119 7.45 7.99 -9.28
N ALA A 120 8.07 6.83 -9.50
CA ALA A 120 9.27 6.65 -10.29
C ALA A 120 9.06 5.40 -11.16
N THR A 121 9.68 5.35 -12.33
CA THR A 121 9.44 4.30 -13.34
C THR A 121 9.63 2.89 -12.80
N TYR A 122 10.69 2.66 -12.00
CA TYR A 122 10.97 1.34 -11.43
C TYR A 122 9.93 0.84 -10.43
N LYS A 123 9.08 1.73 -9.89
CA LYS A 123 7.97 1.37 -9.01
C LYS A 123 6.79 0.77 -9.75
N ARG A 124 6.77 0.89 -11.07
CA ARG A 124 5.82 0.29 -12.01
C ARG A 124 4.34 0.48 -11.66
N ALA A 125 3.96 1.70 -11.24
CA ALA A 125 2.56 2.01 -10.95
C ALA A 125 1.61 1.69 -12.13
N HIS A 126 2.13 1.70 -13.37
CA HIS A 126 1.40 1.40 -14.60
C HIS A 126 1.10 -0.09 -14.79
N LEU A 127 1.76 -0.99 -14.06
CA LEU A 127 1.65 -2.43 -14.27
C LEU A 127 0.19 -2.94 -14.15
N LEU A 128 -0.59 -2.34 -13.24
CA LEU A 128 -2.01 -2.65 -13.09
C LEU A 128 -2.82 -2.39 -14.37
N PHE A 129 -2.40 -1.45 -15.20
CA PHE A 129 -3.12 -0.98 -16.39
C PHE A 129 -2.64 -1.62 -17.70
N THR A 130 -1.70 -2.57 -17.65
CA THR A 130 -1.16 -3.23 -18.85
C THR A 130 -2.21 -4.04 -19.61
N ASN A 131 -3.22 -4.55 -18.89
CA ASN A 131 -4.37 -5.18 -19.49
C ASN A 131 -5.66 -4.51 -18.98
N ILE A 132 -5.99 -3.39 -19.59
CA ILE A 132 -7.08 -2.52 -19.15
C ILE A 132 -8.45 -3.18 -19.27
N GLU A 133 -8.65 -4.04 -20.27
CA GLU A 133 -9.91 -4.77 -20.47
C GLU A 133 -10.13 -5.79 -19.35
N ARG A 134 -9.08 -6.51 -18.97
CA ARG A 134 -9.14 -7.46 -17.85
C ARG A 134 -9.38 -6.71 -16.54
N LEU A 135 -8.71 -5.58 -16.32
CA LEU A 135 -8.93 -4.75 -15.14
C LEU A 135 -10.36 -4.24 -15.07
N SER A 136 -10.91 -3.77 -16.20
CA SER A 136 -12.31 -3.32 -16.30
C SER A 136 -13.27 -4.43 -15.86
N LYS A 137 -13.07 -5.66 -16.34
CA LYS A 137 -13.89 -6.82 -15.92
C LYS A 137 -13.80 -7.09 -14.42
N ILE A 138 -12.62 -6.97 -13.83
CA ILE A 138 -12.39 -7.19 -12.40
C ILE A 138 -13.12 -6.14 -11.55
N VAL A 139 -12.94 -4.86 -11.85
CA VAL A 139 -13.50 -3.78 -11.03
C VAL A 139 -15.02 -3.58 -11.23
N ASN A 140 -15.60 -4.16 -12.28
CA ASN A 140 -17.03 -4.10 -12.56
C ASN A 140 -17.79 -5.38 -12.16
N ASP A 141 -17.14 -6.33 -11.47
CA ASP A 141 -17.84 -7.47 -10.88
C ASP A 141 -18.63 -6.99 -9.66
N VAL A 142 -19.97 -6.94 -9.82
CA VAL A 142 -20.89 -6.44 -8.78
C VAL A 142 -20.89 -7.30 -7.51
N ASN A 143 -20.52 -8.59 -7.62
CA ASN A 143 -20.46 -9.50 -6.50
C ASN A 143 -19.11 -9.43 -5.73
N ARG A 144 -18.09 -8.86 -6.36
CA ARG A 144 -16.73 -8.72 -5.81
C ARG A 144 -16.17 -7.34 -6.13
N PRO A 145 -16.78 -6.28 -5.56
CA PRO A 145 -16.35 -4.91 -5.83
C PRO A 145 -14.92 -4.68 -5.36
N VAL A 146 -14.13 -3.97 -6.16
CA VAL A 146 -12.74 -3.65 -5.88
C VAL A 146 -12.47 -2.16 -6.12
N ILE A 147 -11.71 -1.54 -5.22
CA ILE A 147 -11.27 -0.13 -5.32
C ILE A 147 -9.75 -0.07 -5.24
N PHE A 148 -9.15 0.73 -6.11
CA PHE A 148 -7.70 0.98 -6.15
C PHE A 148 -7.39 2.46 -5.84
N PRO A 149 -7.16 2.85 -4.58
CA PRO A 149 -6.64 4.18 -4.26
C PRO A 149 -5.13 4.23 -4.53
N PHE A 150 -4.75 5.14 -5.41
CA PHE A 150 -3.36 5.53 -5.65
C PHE A 150 -3.06 6.84 -4.94
N ALA A 151 -1.89 6.95 -4.32
CA ALA A 151 -1.40 8.19 -3.74
C ALA A 151 0.11 8.32 -3.91
N GLY A 152 0.62 9.54 -3.90
CA GLY A 152 2.06 9.77 -3.99
C GLY A 152 2.39 11.04 -4.74
N LYS A 153 3.68 11.28 -4.88
CA LYS A 153 4.24 12.45 -5.57
C LYS A 153 5.32 11.99 -6.54
N ALA A 154 5.46 12.69 -7.66
CA ALA A 154 6.62 12.62 -8.53
C ALA A 154 7.57 13.77 -8.20
N HIS A 155 8.87 13.58 -8.42
CA HIS A 155 9.82 14.69 -8.30
C HIS A 155 9.51 15.74 -9.38
N PRO A 156 9.64 17.05 -9.10
CA PRO A 156 9.37 18.09 -10.09
C PRO A 156 10.13 17.93 -11.42
N ASN A 157 11.34 17.37 -11.37
CA ASN A 157 12.16 17.10 -12.55
C ASN A 157 11.97 15.69 -13.15
N ASP A 158 11.08 14.86 -12.57
CA ASP A 158 10.78 13.52 -13.07
C ASP A 158 9.53 13.54 -13.93
N LYS A 159 9.69 13.89 -15.20
CA LYS A 159 8.60 13.94 -16.18
C LYS A 159 7.90 12.59 -16.34
N ALA A 160 8.67 11.50 -16.35
CA ALA A 160 8.10 10.16 -16.48
C ALA A 160 7.20 9.80 -15.27
N GLY A 161 7.62 10.13 -14.05
CA GLY A 161 6.81 9.98 -12.86
C GLY A 161 5.53 10.83 -12.87
N GLN A 162 5.61 12.07 -13.38
CA GLN A 162 4.44 12.94 -13.56
C GLN A 162 3.46 12.37 -14.58
N ASP A 163 3.95 11.83 -15.69
CA ASP A 163 3.13 11.20 -16.73
C ASP A 163 2.44 9.93 -16.22
N LEU A 164 3.06 9.15 -15.33
CA LEU A 164 2.40 8.04 -14.64
C LEU A 164 1.19 8.51 -13.83
N ILE A 165 1.32 9.60 -13.08
CA ILE A 165 0.21 10.18 -12.30
C ILE A 165 -0.91 10.63 -13.25
N LYS A 166 -0.55 11.33 -14.32
CA LYS A 166 -1.52 11.80 -15.33
C LYS A 166 -2.31 10.61 -15.92
N ASN A 167 -1.62 9.55 -16.32
CA ASN A 167 -2.25 8.36 -16.88
C ASN A 167 -3.25 7.71 -15.89
N ILE A 168 -2.92 7.64 -14.59
CA ILE A 168 -3.83 7.09 -13.57
C ILE A 168 -5.10 7.95 -13.47
N ILE A 169 -4.94 9.28 -13.47
CA ILE A 169 -6.09 10.22 -13.42
C ILE A 169 -6.96 10.07 -14.69
N GLU A 170 -6.34 9.91 -15.85
CA GLU A 170 -7.07 9.67 -17.11
C GLU A 170 -7.85 8.36 -17.09
N VAL A 171 -7.28 7.28 -16.55
CA VAL A 171 -7.99 6.01 -16.35
C VAL A 171 -9.14 6.18 -15.36
N ALA A 172 -8.93 6.88 -14.24
CA ALA A 172 -9.95 7.12 -13.23
C ALA A 172 -11.21 7.85 -13.76
N ARG A 173 -11.05 8.66 -14.82
CA ARG A 173 -12.16 9.38 -15.50
C ARG A 173 -12.98 8.51 -16.45
N ARG A 174 -12.47 7.35 -16.84
CA ARG A 174 -13.19 6.47 -17.77
C ARG A 174 -14.41 5.87 -17.09
N LYS A 175 -15.51 5.77 -17.81
CA LYS A 175 -16.82 5.29 -17.32
C LYS A 175 -16.74 3.97 -16.53
N ASP A 176 -15.92 3.04 -16.99
CA ASP A 176 -15.73 1.72 -16.39
C ASP A 176 -14.85 1.74 -15.12
N PHE A 177 -14.19 2.87 -14.83
CA PHE A 177 -13.29 3.01 -13.67
C PHE A 177 -13.71 4.08 -12.65
N VAL A 178 -14.80 4.81 -12.90
CA VAL A 178 -15.33 5.84 -12.00
C VAL A 178 -15.61 5.25 -10.62
N GLY A 179 -15.02 5.82 -9.59
CA GLY A 179 -15.12 5.36 -8.19
C GLY A 179 -14.36 4.07 -7.87
N LYS A 180 -13.66 3.47 -8.85
CA LYS A 180 -12.93 2.20 -8.69
C LYS A 180 -11.42 2.37 -8.78
N VAL A 181 -10.95 3.32 -9.56
CA VAL A 181 -9.57 3.79 -9.58
C VAL A 181 -9.57 5.24 -9.11
N LEU A 182 -8.80 5.54 -8.08
CA LEU A 182 -8.77 6.85 -7.43
C LEU A 182 -7.34 7.36 -7.39
N PHE A 183 -7.16 8.68 -7.50
CA PHE A 183 -5.88 9.31 -7.21
C PHE A 183 -6.05 10.35 -6.10
N VAL A 184 -5.41 10.12 -4.97
CA VAL A 184 -5.42 10.98 -3.78
C VAL A 184 -4.26 11.97 -3.86
N ASN A 185 -4.57 13.24 -4.00
CA ASN A 185 -3.59 14.32 -4.11
C ASN A 185 -2.94 14.65 -2.76
N ASN A 186 -1.83 15.38 -2.84
CA ASN A 186 -1.13 15.95 -1.69
C ASN A 186 -0.68 14.91 -0.65
N TYR A 187 -0.30 13.71 -1.12
CA TYR A 187 0.20 12.65 -0.26
C TYR A 187 1.19 13.18 0.78
N ASP A 188 0.91 12.88 2.04
CA ASP A 188 1.71 13.21 3.20
C ASP A 188 1.78 12.05 4.19
N MET A 189 2.31 12.28 5.39
CA MET A 189 2.46 11.24 6.40
C MET A 189 1.11 10.77 6.95
N GLU A 190 0.12 11.65 7.08
CA GLU A 190 -1.21 11.31 7.61
C GLU A 190 -1.98 10.43 6.62
N ILE A 191 -1.97 10.81 5.34
CA ILE A 191 -2.54 9.97 4.26
C ILE A 191 -1.80 8.63 4.19
N GLY A 192 -0.47 8.65 4.38
CA GLY A 192 0.35 7.43 4.41
C GLY A 192 -0.06 6.49 5.54
N LYS A 193 -0.26 6.99 6.76
CA LYS A 193 -0.74 6.22 7.91
C LYS A 193 -2.13 5.65 7.65
N LEU A 194 -3.05 6.49 7.19
CA LEU A 194 -4.43 6.09 6.91
C LEU A 194 -4.49 4.98 5.86
N LEU A 195 -3.78 5.12 4.75
CA LEU A 195 -3.78 4.10 3.70
C LEU A 195 -3.13 2.80 4.17
N THR A 196 -1.94 2.84 4.77
CA THR A 196 -1.25 1.62 5.21
C THR A 196 -2.01 0.86 6.29
N SER A 197 -2.79 1.56 7.15
CA SER A 197 -3.56 0.92 8.20
C SER A 197 -4.94 0.42 7.75
N SER A 198 -5.51 0.96 6.68
CA SER A 198 -6.95 0.83 6.44
C SER A 198 -7.31 0.10 5.14
N VAL A 199 -6.42 0.01 4.15
CA VAL A 199 -6.68 -0.82 2.96
C VAL A 199 -6.60 -2.31 3.30
N ASP A 200 -7.26 -3.16 2.55
CA ASP A 200 -7.23 -4.61 2.77
C ASP A 200 -5.91 -5.22 2.28
N VAL A 201 -5.43 -4.73 1.15
CA VAL A 201 -4.22 -5.21 0.50
C VAL A 201 -3.31 -4.04 0.15
N TRP A 202 -2.04 -4.17 0.48
CA TRP A 202 -0.99 -3.23 0.10
C TRP A 202 -0.22 -3.73 -1.10
N MET A 203 -0.35 -3.04 -2.23
CA MET A 203 0.28 -3.44 -3.49
C MET A 203 1.64 -2.78 -3.68
N ASN A 204 2.63 -3.58 -4.09
CA ASN A 204 4.00 -3.15 -4.31
C ASN A 204 4.60 -3.86 -5.53
N THR A 205 4.89 -3.12 -6.58
CA THR A 205 5.28 -3.69 -7.88
C THR A 205 6.65 -3.19 -8.38
N PRO A 206 7.70 -3.09 -7.55
CA PRO A 206 8.98 -2.58 -8.00
C PRO A 206 9.63 -3.51 -9.03
N THR A 207 10.51 -2.96 -9.86
CA THR A 207 11.41 -3.75 -10.69
C THR A 207 12.53 -4.28 -9.81
N ARG A 208 12.66 -5.60 -9.70
CA ARG A 208 13.74 -6.25 -8.96
C ARG A 208 15.09 -6.07 -9.68
N PRO A 209 16.21 -5.80 -8.98
CA PRO A 209 16.39 -5.63 -7.52
C PRO A 209 16.48 -4.15 -7.10
N LEU A 210 15.62 -3.29 -7.61
CA LEU A 210 15.75 -1.83 -7.43
C LEU A 210 15.08 -1.31 -6.14
N GLU A 211 14.29 -2.13 -5.44
CA GLU A 211 13.67 -1.76 -4.16
C GLU A 211 14.62 -2.08 -3.01
N ALA A 212 15.21 -1.05 -2.42
CA ALA A 212 16.17 -1.24 -1.34
C ALA A 212 15.51 -1.77 -0.04
N SER A 213 14.30 -1.33 0.28
CA SER A 213 13.59 -1.77 1.48
C SER A 213 12.07 -1.87 1.27
N GLY A 214 11.38 -0.77 0.95
CA GLY A 214 9.92 -0.77 0.80
C GLY A 214 9.17 -0.77 2.13
N THR A 215 9.59 0.08 3.08
CA THR A 215 9.06 0.18 4.45
C THR A 215 7.55 0.38 4.56
N SER A 216 6.88 0.80 3.48
CA SER A 216 5.41 0.94 3.47
C SER A 216 4.69 -0.40 3.65
N GLY A 217 5.26 -1.50 3.16
CA GLY A 217 4.73 -2.83 3.38
C GLY A 217 4.88 -3.28 4.83
N GLU A 218 5.96 -2.90 5.53
CA GLU A 218 6.13 -3.13 6.97
C GLU A 218 5.06 -2.38 7.77
N LYS A 219 4.80 -1.11 7.43
CA LYS A 219 3.72 -0.31 8.04
C LYS A 219 2.35 -0.94 7.85
N ALA A 220 2.10 -1.50 6.68
CA ALA A 220 0.85 -2.19 6.36
C ALA A 220 0.65 -3.44 7.24
N VAL A 221 1.65 -4.29 7.33
CA VAL A 221 1.60 -5.53 8.14
C VAL A 221 1.31 -5.26 9.61
N MET A 222 1.90 -4.19 10.20
CA MET A 222 1.64 -3.80 11.59
C MET A 222 0.17 -3.50 11.89
N ASN A 223 -0.63 -3.27 10.86
CA ASN A 223 -2.04 -2.93 10.93
C ASN A 223 -2.96 -4.05 10.37
N GLY A 224 -2.43 -5.26 10.21
CA GLY A 224 -3.19 -6.37 9.66
C GLY A 224 -3.58 -6.21 8.19
N THR A 225 -2.90 -5.34 7.45
CA THR A 225 -3.05 -5.19 6.00
C THR A 225 -2.16 -6.20 5.29
N LEU A 226 -2.72 -6.98 4.38
CA LEU A 226 -1.99 -8.01 3.65
C LEU A 226 -1.11 -7.41 2.55
N ASN A 227 0.09 -7.94 2.35
CA ASN A 227 0.97 -7.49 1.28
C ASN A 227 0.75 -8.30 0.00
N PHE A 228 0.70 -7.59 -1.14
CA PHE A 228 0.77 -8.13 -2.48
C PHE A 228 1.95 -7.46 -3.20
N SER A 229 3.09 -8.11 -3.20
CA SER A 229 4.35 -7.46 -3.58
C SER A 229 5.28 -8.38 -4.38
N VAL A 230 6.07 -7.77 -5.24
CA VAL A 230 7.27 -8.41 -5.80
C VAL A 230 8.21 -8.78 -4.65
N LEU A 231 8.88 -9.94 -4.75
CA LEU A 231 9.89 -10.40 -3.79
C LEU A 231 11.17 -9.57 -3.92
N ASP A 232 11.12 -8.34 -3.44
CA ASP A 232 12.22 -7.39 -3.43
C ASP A 232 12.16 -6.54 -2.14
N GLY A 233 13.27 -5.94 -1.76
CA GLY A 233 13.39 -5.23 -0.50
C GLY A 233 13.01 -6.11 0.71
N TRP A 234 12.30 -5.54 1.69
CA TRP A 234 11.92 -6.26 2.91
C TRP A 234 11.05 -7.49 2.65
N TRP A 235 10.23 -7.48 1.56
CA TRP A 235 9.33 -8.61 1.27
C TRP A 235 10.08 -9.88 0.87
N ALA A 236 11.32 -9.75 0.39
CA ALA A 236 12.21 -10.90 0.17
C ALA A 236 12.58 -11.61 1.48
N GLU A 237 12.66 -10.87 2.58
CA GLU A 237 12.97 -11.39 3.92
C GLU A 237 11.69 -11.72 4.72
N GLY A 238 10.66 -10.85 4.62
CA GLY A 238 9.45 -10.92 5.43
C GLY A 238 8.39 -11.86 4.91
N TYR A 239 8.41 -12.26 3.63
CA TYR A 239 7.41 -13.13 3.06
C TYR A 239 7.36 -14.50 3.76
N ARG A 240 6.15 -14.92 4.12
CA ARG A 240 5.85 -16.27 4.59
C ARG A 240 4.61 -16.80 3.86
N PRO A 241 4.49 -18.10 3.64
CA PRO A 241 3.24 -18.70 3.16
C PRO A 241 2.06 -18.24 4.03
N ASN A 242 0.96 -17.86 3.39
CA ASN A 242 -0.27 -17.33 4.02
C ASN A 242 -0.15 -15.94 4.67
N ALA A 243 0.99 -15.23 4.54
CA ALA A 243 1.14 -13.87 5.06
C ALA A 243 0.82 -12.77 4.02
N GLY A 244 0.37 -13.16 2.84
CA GLY A 244 0.12 -12.30 1.69
C GLY A 244 0.55 -12.98 0.40
N TRP A 245 0.77 -12.19 -0.64
CA TRP A 245 1.12 -12.72 -1.96
C TRP A 245 2.47 -12.21 -2.45
N ALA A 246 3.24 -13.13 -3.03
CA ALA A 246 4.50 -12.84 -3.69
C ALA A 246 4.33 -12.87 -5.20
N ILE A 247 4.60 -11.73 -5.85
CA ILE A 247 4.70 -11.67 -7.31
C ILE A 247 6.09 -12.17 -7.68
N LYS A 248 6.15 -13.34 -8.31
CA LYS A 248 7.38 -13.90 -8.86
C LYS A 248 7.56 -13.33 -10.26
N GLU A 249 8.70 -12.72 -10.52
CA GLU A 249 9.07 -12.36 -11.89
C GLU A 249 9.63 -13.60 -12.56
N GLU A 250 9.05 -13.97 -13.69
CA GLU A 250 9.65 -14.95 -14.60
C GLU A 250 10.88 -14.28 -15.23
N ARG A 251 12.00 -15.00 -15.24
CA ARG A 251 13.27 -14.56 -15.85
C ARG A 251 13.23 -14.79 -17.34
#